data_dc82da40bbcf8cc96e8ba56ee167d7cb
#
_entry.id   dc82da40bbcf8cc96e8ba56ee167d7cb
#
_cell.length_a   1.000
_cell.length_b   1.000
_cell.length_c   1.000
_cell.angle_alpha   90.00
_cell.angle_beta   90.00
_cell.angle_gamma   90.00
#
_symmetry.space_group_name_H-M   'P 1'
#
loop_
_entity.id
_entity.type
_entity.pdbx_description
1 polymer ?
#
loop_
_entity_poly.entity_id
_entity_poly.type
_entity_poly.pdbx_seq_one_letter_code
_entity_poly.pdbx_strand_id
1 'polypeptide(L)'
;MSKIYPVGIQSFEKIREGGYCYIDKTSLIYSLIKSGQYYFLSRPRRFGKSLLISTLEAYFLGKKELFKGLAMEGLEKDWTTHPVLHLDLNTQKYDTPEALNNVLEENLNYWESLYGASESEIGVARRFNGIIRRAAEKAGQKVVVLVDEYDKPMLQAIGNEPLLTDYRNTLKAFYGALKSNDKYLRFALLTGVTKFSKVSVFSDLNNLMDISLSNRFANICGITENELYRDLEEDIRLLAEANGMNETEARQTLKEWYDGYHFAENTEDIYNPFSLLNTLAEMKFGSYWFETGTPTFLVELLQRSKYDLHRLTEEMATADSLGGIDTMETNPVPILYQSGYLTIKGFDKEFRTYELGLPNKEVEEGFTKFLLPNYASLSSGNPSFEISSSVREVRGGNIDAFMRRLQSFFADTPYELARDLERHYQNVLFIVFKLLGFYTRAEYRTSNGRIDMVVKTDRYIYVMEFKLDGTAEEAIRQINEKGYAAPFASDGRTLYKIGVNFSNAIRGIEGWIVEE
;
A
#
# COMPACT_ATOMS: atom_id res chain seq x y z
N MET A 1 -12.23 -31.68 -2.20
CA MET A 1 -12.06 -31.10 -0.83
C MET A 1 -11.85 -29.62 -1.00
N SER A 2 -12.55 -28.78 -0.26
CA SER A 2 -12.27 -27.33 -0.27
C SER A 2 -10.83 -27.08 0.14
N LYS A 3 -10.12 -26.20 -0.56
CA LYS A 3 -8.77 -25.79 -0.20
C LYS A 3 -8.78 -25.07 1.15
N ILE A 4 -7.73 -25.25 1.93
CA ILE A 4 -7.52 -24.50 3.17
C ILE A 4 -6.59 -23.33 2.84
N TYR A 5 -7.03 -22.11 3.07
CA TYR A 5 -6.26 -20.92 2.76
C TYR A 5 -5.36 -20.50 3.93
N PRO A 6 -4.09 -20.15 3.68
CA PRO A 6 -3.14 -19.76 4.72
C PRO A 6 -3.32 -18.29 5.17
N VAL A 7 -4.55 -17.90 5.49
CA VAL A 7 -4.83 -16.54 5.93
C VAL A 7 -4.07 -16.25 7.22
N GLY A 8 -3.15 -15.26 7.16
CA GLY A 8 -2.32 -14.88 8.31
C GLY A 8 -1.15 -15.82 8.61
N ILE A 9 -0.95 -16.91 7.86
CA ILE A 9 0.18 -17.82 8.04
C ILE A 9 1.36 -17.36 7.16
N GLN A 10 2.52 -17.12 7.80
CA GLN A 10 3.73 -16.66 7.13
C GLN A 10 4.81 -17.75 7.03
N SER A 11 4.65 -18.85 7.77
CA SER A 11 5.61 -19.96 7.79
C SER A 11 5.37 -20.91 6.61
N PHE A 12 6.36 -21.00 5.73
CA PHE A 12 6.33 -21.96 4.61
C PHE A 12 6.20 -23.42 5.09
N GLU A 13 6.91 -23.79 6.15
CA GLU A 13 6.84 -25.12 6.76
C GLU A 13 5.40 -25.43 7.22
N LYS A 14 4.76 -24.54 8.00
CA LYS A 14 3.36 -24.74 8.41
C LYS A 14 2.39 -24.86 7.23
N ILE A 15 2.61 -24.08 6.18
CA ILE A 15 1.78 -24.12 4.97
C ILE A 15 1.91 -25.49 4.30
N ARG A 16 3.14 -25.98 4.13
CA ARG A 16 3.40 -27.24 3.44
C ARG A 16 2.97 -28.46 4.23
N GLU A 17 3.28 -28.49 5.53
CA GLU A 17 2.90 -29.60 6.43
C GLU A 17 1.40 -29.62 6.71
N GLY A 18 0.77 -28.47 6.81
CA GLY A 18 -0.67 -28.33 7.05
C GLY A 18 -1.54 -28.54 5.81
N GLY A 19 -0.95 -28.75 4.63
CA GLY A 19 -1.70 -28.94 3.39
C GLY A 19 -2.48 -27.69 2.92
N TYR A 20 -2.05 -26.51 3.33
CA TYR A 20 -2.65 -25.25 2.88
C TYR A 20 -2.36 -24.97 1.41
N CYS A 21 -3.23 -24.19 0.79
CA CYS A 21 -3.01 -23.67 -0.56
C CYS A 21 -1.71 -22.84 -0.62
N TYR A 22 -0.85 -23.17 -1.56
CA TYR A 22 0.41 -22.46 -1.81
C TYR A 22 0.52 -22.12 -3.29
N ILE A 23 0.62 -20.85 -3.62
CA ILE A 23 0.90 -20.40 -4.99
C ILE A 23 2.41 -20.50 -5.21
N ASP A 24 2.81 -21.37 -6.12
CA ASP A 24 4.23 -21.74 -6.29
C ASP A 24 5.04 -20.61 -6.95
N LYS A 25 5.88 -19.96 -6.16
CA LYS A 25 6.88 -18.96 -6.58
C LYS A 25 8.30 -19.51 -6.61
N THR A 26 8.48 -20.81 -6.36
CA THR A 26 9.81 -21.37 -6.11
C THR A 26 10.74 -21.35 -7.33
N SER A 27 10.21 -21.28 -8.55
CA SER A 27 11.02 -21.05 -9.75
C SER A 27 11.71 -19.67 -9.78
N LEU A 28 10.96 -18.62 -9.38
CA LEU A 28 11.50 -17.26 -9.25
C LEU A 28 12.49 -17.17 -8.09
N ILE A 29 12.18 -17.80 -6.96
CA ILE A 29 13.06 -17.87 -5.80
C ILE A 29 14.38 -18.57 -6.18
N TYR A 30 14.31 -19.68 -6.91
CA TYR A 30 15.51 -20.35 -7.44
C TYR A 30 16.33 -19.43 -8.34
N SER A 31 15.66 -18.75 -9.25
CA SER A 31 16.28 -17.77 -10.13
C SER A 31 16.98 -16.64 -9.35
N LEU A 32 16.36 -16.14 -8.26
CA LEU A 32 16.96 -15.14 -7.38
C LEU A 32 18.24 -15.67 -6.71
N ILE A 33 18.20 -16.87 -6.13
CA ILE A 33 19.32 -17.52 -5.45
C ILE A 33 20.52 -17.74 -6.40
N LYS A 34 20.27 -18.05 -7.66
CA LYS A 34 21.33 -18.32 -8.67
C LYS A 34 21.85 -17.07 -9.37
N SER A 35 21.16 -15.92 -9.26
CA SER A 35 21.52 -14.71 -10.02
C SER A 35 22.44 -13.74 -9.29
N GLY A 36 22.54 -13.81 -7.98
CA GLY A 36 23.34 -12.88 -7.20
C GLY A 36 23.41 -13.26 -5.73
N GLN A 37 23.83 -12.29 -4.90
CA GLN A 37 24.16 -12.57 -3.50
C GLN A 37 23.45 -11.62 -2.51
N TYR A 38 23.35 -10.33 -2.83
CA TYR A 38 22.81 -9.33 -1.93
C TYR A 38 21.60 -8.65 -2.54
N TYR A 39 20.44 -8.77 -1.88
CA TYR A 39 19.19 -8.27 -2.41
C TYR A 39 18.42 -7.42 -1.40
N PHE A 40 17.71 -6.46 -1.93
CA PHE A 40 16.71 -5.67 -1.23
C PHE A 40 15.37 -5.80 -1.96
N LEU A 41 14.29 -6.00 -1.20
CA LEU A 41 12.93 -6.05 -1.71
C LEU A 41 11.98 -5.23 -0.84
N SER A 42 11.37 -4.21 -1.43
CA SER A 42 10.24 -3.50 -0.84
C SER A 42 8.93 -3.96 -1.50
N ARG A 43 7.92 -4.25 -0.68
CA ARG A 43 6.54 -4.53 -1.10
C ARG A 43 5.58 -4.03 -0.02
N PRO A 44 4.35 -3.65 -0.38
CA PRO A 44 3.33 -3.31 0.59
C PRO A 44 3.13 -4.40 1.64
N ARG A 45 2.48 -4.06 2.74
CA ARG A 45 2.11 -5.05 3.76
C ARG A 45 1.22 -6.14 3.16
N ARG A 46 1.30 -7.37 3.71
CA ARG A 46 0.46 -8.51 3.31
C ARG A 46 0.68 -9.04 1.88
N PHE A 47 1.79 -8.69 1.24
CA PHE A 47 2.15 -9.19 -0.10
C PHE A 47 2.94 -10.51 -0.09
N GLY A 48 3.26 -11.07 1.08
CA GLY A 48 3.96 -12.36 1.18
C GLY A 48 5.48 -12.25 1.35
N LYS A 49 6.03 -11.08 1.76
CA LYS A 49 7.47 -10.91 2.05
C LYS A 49 7.99 -11.91 3.09
N SER A 50 7.30 -12.03 4.22
CA SER A 50 7.69 -12.96 5.29
C SER A 50 7.57 -14.43 4.85
N LEU A 51 6.62 -14.75 3.97
CA LEU A 51 6.54 -16.09 3.36
C LEU A 51 7.74 -16.34 2.42
N LEU A 52 8.16 -15.35 1.64
CA LEU A 52 9.37 -15.44 0.82
C LEU A 52 10.61 -15.68 1.70
N ILE A 53 10.76 -14.93 2.80
CA ILE A 53 11.84 -15.13 3.79
C ILE A 53 11.81 -16.55 4.35
N SER A 54 10.64 -17.03 4.80
CA SER A 54 10.47 -18.38 5.35
C SER A 54 10.73 -19.48 4.30
N THR A 55 10.38 -19.25 3.03
CA THR A 55 10.69 -20.19 1.93
C THR A 55 12.20 -20.26 1.66
N LEU A 56 12.88 -19.11 1.65
CA LEU A 56 14.35 -19.06 1.51
C LEU A 56 15.06 -19.72 2.69
N GLU A 57 14.59 -19.49 3.91
CA GLU A 57 15.12 -20.14 5.11
C GLU A 57 15.01 -21.66 5.01
N ALA A 58 13.83 -22.17 4.67
CA ALA A 58 13.61 -23.61 4.47
C ALA A 58 14.53 -24.19 3.38
N TYR A 59 14.72 -23.47 2.28
CA TYR A 59 15.65 -23.89 1.21
C TYR A 59 17.10 -23.96 1.69
N PHE A 60 17.60 -22.92 2.35
CA PHE A 60 19.00 -22.88 2.80
C PHE A 60 19.27 -23.80 3.99
N LEU A 61 18.25 -24.16 4.76
CA LEU A 61 18.33 -25.20 5.78
C LEU A 61 18.25 -26.62 5.20
N GLY A 62 18.11 -26.77 3.87
CA GLY A 62 18.10 -28.06 3.19
C GLY A 62 16.81 -28.88 3.43
N LYS A 63 15.68 -28.22 3.81
CA LYS A 63 14.38 -28.90 4.08
C LYS A 63 13.70 -29.34 2.77
N LYS A 64 14.34 -30.21 2.00
CA LYS A 64 13.91 -30.67 0.68
C LYS A 64 12.46 -31.15 0.63
N GLU A 65 12.01 -31.86 1.65
CA GLU A 65 10.66 -32.46 1.67
C GLU A 65 9.53 -31.43 1.59
N LEU A 66 9.79 -30.19 2.06
CA LEU A 66 8.81 -29.11 1.97
C LEU A 66 8.58 -28.64 0.53
N PHE A 67 9.54 -28.88 -0.37
CA PHE A 67 9.48 -28.47 -1.78
C PHE A 67 8.90 -29.54 -2.71
N LYS A 68 8.51 -30.69 -2.18
CA LYS A 68 7.93 -31.77 -2.98
C LYS A 68 6.70 -31.28 -3.76
N GLY A 69 6.70 -31.53 -5.07
CA GLY A 69 5.65 -31.10 -5.99
C GLY A 69 5.71 -29.62 -6.41
N LEU A 70 6.74 -28.87 -5.97
CA LEU A 70 6.98 -27.49 -6.39
C LEU A 70 8.08 -27.43 -7.46
N ALA A 71 8.12 -26.35 -8.22
CA ALA A 71 9.09 -26.16 -9.32
C ALA A 71 10.54 -26.33 -8.87
N MET A 72 10.90 -25.88 -7.67
CA MET A 72 12.25 -25.98 -7.12
C MET A 72 12.72 -27.42 -6.94
N GLU A 73 11.84 -28.38 -6.70
CA GLU A 73 12.21 -29.80 -6.58
C GLU A 73 12.91 -30.32 -7.85
N GLY A 74 12.43 -29.89 -9.01
CA GLY A 74 13.02 -30.24 -10.30
C GLY A 74 14.28 -29.46 -10.65
N LEU A 75 14.41 -28.26 -10.13
CA LEU A 75 15.50 -27.31 -10.46
C LEU A 75 16.73 -27.50 -9.58
N GLU A 76 16.57 -27.75 -8.27
CA GLU A 76 17.68 -27.92 -7.33
C GLU A 76 18.09 -29.38 -7.21
N LYS A 77 19.40 -29.62 -7.27
CA LYS A 77 19.98 -30.98 -7.22
C LYS A 77 20.75 -31.24 -5.93
N ASP A 78 21.44 -30.22 -5.43
CA ASP A 78 22.46 -30.41 -4.39
C ASP A 78 21.90 -30.26 -2.96
N TRP A 79 20.87 -29.42 -2.78
CA TRP A 79 20.22 -29.15 -1.48
C TRP A 79 21.23 -28.88 -0.35
N THR A 80 22.26 -28.07 -0.67
CA THR A 80 23.31 -27.73 0.29
C THR A 80 22.77 -26.95 1.47
N THR A 81 23.08 -27.43 2.68
CA THR A 81 22.69 -26.79 3.95
C THR A 81 23.65 -25.66 4.29
N HIS A 82 23.11 -24.50 4.64
CA HIS A 82 23.85 -23.33 5.06
C HIS A 82 23.43 -22.87 6.44
N PRO A 83 24.31 -22.29 7.27
CA PRO A 83 23.87 -21.58 8.47
C PRO A 83 23.03 -20.35 8.08
N VAL A 84 21.84 -20.22 8.66
CA VAL A 84 20.91 -19.11 8.40
C VAL A 84 20.84 -18.22 9.65
N LEU A 85 21.09 -16.93 9.47
CA LEU A 85 20.87 -15.90 10.47
C LEU A 85 19.64 -15.10 10.05
N HIS A 86 18.51 -15.40 10.68
CA HIS A 86 17.22 -14.75 10.39
C HIS A 86 16.93 -13.71 11.46
N LEU A 87 16.77 -12.45 11.06
CA LEU A 87 16.41 -11.32 11.90
C LEU A 87 15.03 -10.80 11.50
N ASP A 88 14.05 -10.93 12.38
CA ASP A 88 12.73 -10.33 12.25
C ASP A 88 12.63 -9.09 13.16
N LEU A 89 12.47 -7.91 12.56
CA LEU A 89 12.31 -6.66 13.31
C LEU A 89 10.84 -6.33 13.60
N ASN A 90 9.90 -7.26 13.35
CA ASN A 90 8.48 -7.08 13.66
C ASN A 90 8.10 -7.55 15.08
N THR A 91 9.05 -7.70 15.98
CA THR A 91 8.86 -8.37 17.27
C THR A 91 8.39 -7.47 18.40
N GLN A 92 8.62 -6.16 18.32
CA GLN A 92 8.23 -5.21 19.37
C GLN A 92 7.90 -3.81 18.86
N LYS A 93 7.52 -2.93 19.80
CA LYS A 93 7.32 -1.50 19.58
C LYS A 93 8.66 -0.76 19.69
N TYR A 94 8.90 0.19 18.77
CA TYR A 94 10.13 0.97 18.67
C TYR A 94 9.84 2.44 19.03
N ASP A 95 9.75 2.73 20.33
CA ASP A 95 9.43 4.05 20.87
C ASP A 95 10.49 4.60 21.84
N THR A 96 11.55 3.82 22.14
CA THR A 96 12.69 4.24 22.97
C THR A 96 14.03 3.92 22.31
N PRO A 97 15.13 4.65 22.62
CA PRO A 97 16.45 4.38 22.03
C PRO A 97 16.94 2.95 22.23
N GLU A 98 16.58 2.32 23.35
CA GLU A 98 17.02 0.97 23.71
C GLU A 98 16.27 -0.12 22.95
N ALA A 99 15.07 0.17 22.42
CA ALA A 99 14.19 -0.85 21.85
C ALA A 99 14.86 -1.60 20.69
N LEU A 100 15.52 -0.91 19.77
CA LEU A 100 16.23 -1.55 18.67
C LEU A 100 17.43 -2.37 19.15
N ASN A 101 18.24 -1.81 20.08
CA ASN A 101 19.39 -2.50 20.61
C ASN A 101 18.99 -3.79 21.33
N ASN A 102 17.89 -3.78 22.09
CA ASN A 102 17.39 -4.97 22.79
C ASN A 102 17.07 -6.11 21.82
N VAL A 103 16.39 -5.84 20.70
CA VAL A 103 16.09 -6.86 19.69
C VAL A 103 17.38 -7.39 19.03
N LEU A 104 18.30 -6.49 18.69
CA LEU A 104 19.57 -6.91 18.09
C LEU A 104 20.39 -7.77 19.08
N GLU A 105 20.46 -7.38 20.34
CA GLU A 105 21.18 -8.14 21.37
C GLU A 105 20.55 -9.50 21.65
N GLU A 106 19.23 -9.60 21.70
CA GLU A 106 18.54 -10.88 21.87
C GLU A 106 18.91 -11.87 20.74
N ASN A 107 18.87 -11.43 19.50
CA ASN A 107 19.25 -12.25 18.35
C ASN A 107 20.76 -12.59 18.38
N LEU A 108 21.62 -11.62 18.72
CA LEU A 108 23.06 -11.87 18.83
C LEU A 108 23.36 -12.90 19.93
N ASN A 109 22.74 -12.80 21.11
CA ASN A 109 22.88 -13.76 22.20
C ASN A 109 22.46 -15.17 21.78
N TYR A 110 21.34 -15.27 21.04
CA TYR A 110 20.88 -16.54 20.48
C TYR A 110 21.91 -17.14 19.51
N TRP A 111 22.40 -16.35 18.55
CA TRP A 111 23.38 -16.84 17.58
C TRP A 111 24.74 -17.14 18.21
N GLU A 112 25.15 -16.38 19.23
CA GLU A 112 26.37 -16.67 19.99
C GLU A 112 26.24 -17.99 20.78
N SER A 113 25.07 -18.33 21.27
CA SER A 113 24.83 -19.65 21.89
C SER A 113 25.04 -20.81 20.91
N LEU A 114 24.77 -20.58 19.62
CA LEU A 114 24.95 -21.57 18.56
C LEU A 114 26.38 -21.63 18.01
N TYR A 115 27.02 -20.46 17.83
CA TYR A 115 28.27 -20.33 17.08
C TYR A 115 29.46 -19.86 17.95
N GLY A 116 29.22 -19.57 19.22
CA GLY A 116 30.24 -19.06 20.15
C GLY A 116 30.31 -17.54 20.18
N ALA A 117 30.91 -17.00 21.23
CA ALA A 117 31.14 -15.58 21.49
C ALA A 117 32.64 -15.27 21.66
N SER A 118 33.02 -13.98 21.59
CA SER A 118 34.36 -13.49 21.91
C SER A 118 34.28 -12.21 22.73
N GLU A 119 35.00 -12.16 23.84
CA GLU A 119 35.05 -10.99 24.72
C GLU A 119 35.60 -9.72 24.05
N SER A 120 36.37 -9.87 22.97
CA SER A 120 36.91 -8.74 22.18
C SER A 120 35.90 -8.09 21.28
N GLU A 121 34.75 -8.72 21.05
CA GLU A 121 33.69 -8.25 20.12
C GLU A 121 32.68 -7.40 20.88
N ILE A 122 32.99 -6.12 21.07
CA ILE A 122 32.16 -5.19 21.82
C ILE A 122 31.20 -4.44 20.87
N GLY A 123 29.89 -4.41 21.23
CA GLY A 123 28.82 -3.74 20.48
C GLY A 123 28.25 -4.58 19.33
N VAL A 124 27.02 -4.27 18.97
CA VAL A 124 26.17 -5.10 18.08
C VAL A 124 26.84 -5.39 16.72
N ALA A 125 27.49 -4.42 16.11
CA ALA A 125 28.11 -4.59 14.80
C ALA A 125 29.32 -5.55 14.82
N ARG A 126 30.19 -5.45 15.85
CA ARG A 126 31.36 -6.34 15.98
C ARG A 126 30.97 -7.77 16.34
N ARG A 127 29.99 -7.93 17.21
CA ARG A 127 29.42 -9.25 17.55
C ARG A 127 28.84 -9.92 16.32
N PHE A 128 28.05 -9.18 15.52
CA PHE A 128 27.48 -9.72 14.30
C PHE A 128 28.55 -10.14 13.26
N ASN A 129 29.60 -9.32 13.10
CA ASN A 129 30.78 -9.69 12.28
C ASN A 129 31.41 -11.01 12.75
N GLY A 130 31.65 -11.17 14.04
CA GLY A 130 32.24 -12.38 14.61
C GLY A 130 31.37 -13.60 14.45
N ILE A 131 30.05 -13.45 14.68
CA ILE A 131 29.06 -14.52 14.50
C ILE A 131 29.07 -15.04 13.05
N ILE A 132 29.01 -14.16 12.05
CA ILE A 132 29.03 -14.56 10.63
C ILE A 132 30.29 -15.41 10.34
N ARG A 133 31.46 -14.96 10.79
CA ARG A 133 32.72 -15.70 10.59
C ARG A 133 32.69 -17.08 11.27
N ARG A 134 32.35 -17.14 12.57
CA ARG A 134 32.31 -18.40 13.32
C ARG A 134 31.25 -19.36 12.81
N ALA A 135 30.11 -18.87 12.37
CA ALA A 135 29.06 -19.69 11.77
C ALA A 135 29.54 -20.36 10.48
N ALA A 136 30.24 -19.59 9.61
CA ALA A 136 30.83 -20.13 8.39
C ALA A 136 31.92 -21.16 8.67
N GLU A 137 32.83 -20.88 9.61
CA GLU A 137 33.93 -21.77 10.00
C GLU A 137 33.39 -23.08 10.63
N LYS A 138 32.40 -22.97 11.54
CA LYS A 138 31.80 -24.12 12.23
C LYS A 138 31.03 -25.03 11.27
N ALA A 139 30.29 -24.45 10.31
CA ALA A 139 29.50 -25.20 9.34
C ALA A 139 30.29 -25.70 8.14
N GLY A 140 31.49 -25.15 7.88
CA GLY A 140 32.23 -25.37 6.63
C GLY A 140 31.48 -24.88 5.39
N GLN A 141 30.48 -24.03 5.57
CA GLN A 141 29.61 -23.48 4.53
C GLN A 141 29.38 -21.99 4.75
N LYS A 142 29.20 -21.25 3.66
CA LYS A 142 28.91 -19.83 3.70
C LYS A 142 27.54 -19.55 4.36
N VAL A 143 27.45 -18.44 5.07
CA VAL A 143 26.29 -18.00 5.85
C VAL A 143 25.23 -17.34 4.95
N VAL A 144 23.97 -17.51 5.31
CA VAL A 144 22.82 -16.80 4.75
C VAL A 144 22.29 -15.83 5.80
N VAL A 145 22.00 -14.60 5.39
CA VAL A 145 21.39 -13.57 6.24
C VAL A 145 20.05 -13.16 5.65
N LEU A 146 19.00 -13.34 6.44
CA LEU A 146 17.63 -12.97 6.08
C LEU A 146 17.11 -11.94 7.09
N VAL A 147 16.65 -10.80 6.57
CA VAL A 147 16.11 -9.72 7.43
C VAL A 147 14.70 -9.38 6.97
N ASP A 148 13.74 -9.56 7.87
CA ASP A 148 12.35 -9.17 7.62
C ASP A 148 12.00 -7.86 8.32
N GLU A 149 11.21 -7.01 7.65
CA GLU A 149 10.75 -5.70 8.11
C GLU A 149 11.87 -4.77 8.65
N TYR A 150 12.98 -4.69 7.89
CA TYR A 150 14.18 -3.92 8.27
C TYR A 150 13.89 -2.46 8.61
N ASP A 151 12.84 -1.89 8.04
CA ASP A 151 12.44 -0.48 8.11
C ASP A 151 11.49 -0.17 9.27
N LYS A 152 10.94 -1.18 9.94
CA LYS A 152 9.94 -1.00 11.00
C LYS A 152 10.41 -0.11 12.16
N PRO A 153 11.64 -0.22 12.68
CA PRO A 153 12.12 0.69 13.71
C PRO A 153 12.09 2.15 13.26
N MET A 154 12.53 2.41 12.04
CA MET A 154 12.58 3.76 11.48
C MET A 154 11.17 4.31 11.18
N LEU A 155 10.26 3.46 10.66
CA LEU A 155 8.87 3.86 10.40
C LEU A 155 8.14 4.27 11.68
N GLN A 156 8.39 3.58 12.79
CA GLN A 156 7.78 3.93 14.09
C GLN A 156 8.42 5.16 14.75
N ALA A 157 9.65 5.51 14.36
CA ALA A 157 10.34 6.71 14.82
C ALA A 157 10.02 7.97 13.99
N ILE A 158 9.20 7.87 12.94
CA ILE A 158 8.78 9.03 12.14
C ILE A 158 8.11 10.07 13.04
N GLY A 159 8.56 11.34 12.91
CA GLY A 159 8.13 12.44 13.77
C GLY A 159 8.97 12.63 15.03
N ASN A 160 9.94 11.73 15.30
CA ASN A 160 10.94 11.86 16.36
C ASN A 160 12.36 11.79 15.75
N GLU A 161 12.86 12.91 15.25
CA GLU A 161 14.14 13.00 14.54
C GLU A 161 15.37 12.49 15.33
N PRO A 162 15.50 12.75 16.66
CA PRO A 162 16.59 12.16 17.43
C PRO A 162 16.56 10.62 17.43
N LEU A 163 15.40 10.02 17.65
CA LEU A 163 15.21 8.57 17.66
C LEU A 163 15.43 7.95 16.27
N LEU A 164 14.90 8.58 15.23
CA LEU A 164 15.08 8.16 13.83
C LEU A 164 16.57 8.15 13.45
N THR A 165 17.31 9.16 13.87
CA THR A 165 18.75 9.28 13.60
C THR A 165 19.54 8.20 14.36
N ASP A 166 19.20 7.92 15.60
CA ASP A 166 19.83 6.86 16.41
C ASP A 166 19.61 5.48 15.77
N TYR A 167 18.38 5.14 15.44
CA TYR A 167 18.05 3.88 14.76
C TYR A 167 18.73 3.73 13.41
N ARG A 168 18.77 4.80 12.62
CA ARG A 168 19.50 4.83 11.34
C ARG A 168 20.97 4.50 11.51
N ASN A 169 21.63 5.12 12.46
CA ASN A 169 23.05 4.90 12.73
C ASN A 169 23.32 3.47 13.22
N THR A 170 22.48 2.96 14.11
CA THR A 170 22.58 1.59 14.62
C THR A 170 22.41 0.55 13.51
N LEU A 171 21.37 0.67 12.69
CA LEU A 171 21.13 -0.24 11.56
C LEU A 171 22.22 -0.14 10.50
N LYS A 172 22.71 1.08 10.19
CA LYS A 172 23.82 1.28 9.27
C LYS A 172 25.08 0.54 9.72
N ALA A 173 25.44 0.69 11.00
CA ALA A 173 26.59 0.00 11.58
C ALA A 173 26.39 -1.53 11.58
N PHE A 174 25.20 -2.01 11.91
CA PHE A 174 24.86 -3.43 11.94
C PHE A 174 24.94 -4.07 10.56
N TYR A 175 24.29 -3.49 9.55
CA TYR A 175 24.31 -4.02 8.18
C TYR A 175 25.66 -3.84 7.48
N GLY A 176 26.51 -2.93 7.93
CA GLY A 176 27.90 -2.80 7.45
C GLY A 176 28.71 -4.10 7.61
N ALA A 177 28.31 -4.96 8.56
CA ALA A 177 28.88 -6.29 8.72
C ALA A 177 28.75 -7.18 7.49
N LEU A 178 27.68 -7.01 6.68
CA LEU A 178 27.47 -7.80 5.46
C LEU A 178 28.58 -7.55 4.45
N LYS A 179 28.99 -6.30 4.24
CA LYS A 179 30.09 -5.96 3.35
C LYS A 179 31.44 -6.47 3.85
N SER A 180 31.68 -6.33 5.15
CA SER A 180 32.95 -6.75 5.76
C SER A 180 33.16 -8.27 5.73
N ASN A 181 32.07 -9.04 5.61
CA ASN A 181 32.07 -10.50 5.62
C ASN A 181 31.75 -11.14 4.26
N ASP A 182 31.92 -10.44 3.15
CA ASP A 182 31.57 -10.92 1.80
C ASP A 182 32.06 -12.35 1.50
N LYS A 183 33.30 -12.67 1.88
CA LYS A 183 33.89 -14.02 1.68
C LYS A 183 33.15 -15.15 2.41
N TYR A 184 32.46 -14.83 3.51
CA TYR A 184 31.73 -15.78 4.35
C TYR A 184 30.25 -15.86 4.03
N LEU A 185 29.73 -14.93 3.21
CA LEU A 185 28.31 -14.88 2.88
C LEU A 185 27.99 -15.64 1.60
N ARG A 186 26.90 -16.40 1.60
CA ARG A 186 26.32 -17.06 0.44
C ARG A 186 25.20 -16.20 -0.17
N PHE A 187 24.38 -15.60 0.69
CA PHE A 187 23.18 -14.89 0.27
C PHE A 187 22.73 -13.93 1.39
N ALA A 188 22.20 -12.79 1.03
CA ALA A 188 21.51 -11.91 1.95
C ALA A 188 20.29 -11.28 1.27
N LEU A 189 19.16 -11.27 1.95
CA LEU A 189 17.95 -10.58 1.53
C LEU A 189 17.42 -9.75 2.68
N LEU A 190 17.20 -8.46 2.41
CA LEU A 190 16.53 -7.55 3.32
C LEU A 190 15.15 -7.20 2.74
N THR A 191 14.09 -7.37 3.53
CA THR A 191 12.74 -7.02 3.12
C THR A 191 12.17 -5.92 4.01
N GLY A 192 11.28 -5.10 3.43
CA GLY A 192 10.56 -4.05 4.15
C GLY A 192 9.35 -3.55 3.36
N VAL A 193 8.62 -2.63 3.96
CA VAL A 193 7.55 -1.88 3.29
C VAL A 193 8.15 -0.72 2.52
N THR A 194 9.05 0.01 3.16
CA THR A 194 9.61 1.25 2.64
C THR A 194 11.10 1.12 2.38
N LYS A 195 11.62 1.98 1.51
CA LYS A 195 13.04 2.11 1.24
C LYS A 195 13.49 3.47 1.74
N PHE A 196 14.25 3.47 2.83
CA PHE A 196 15.02 4.65 3.20
C PHE A 196 16.17 4.82 2.21
N SER A 197 16.48 6.05 1.80
CA SER A 197 17.43 6.28 0.70
C SER A 197 18.77 5.58 0.94
N LYS A 198 19.47 5.30 -0.17
CA LYS A 198 20.82 4.68 -0.12
C LYS A 198 21.79 5.43 0.78
N VAL A 199 21.59 6.72 0.98
CA VAL A 199 22.47 7.57 1.82
C VAL A 199 22.28 7.30 3.31
N SER A 200 21.10 6.79 3.74
CA SER A 200 20.80 6.67 5.16
C SER A 200 21.28 5.35 5.81
N VAL A 201 20.80 4.20 5.33
CA VAL A 201 21.08 2.88 5.95
C VAL A 201 22.01 2.03 5.10
N PHE A 202 21.91 2.14 3.78
CA PHE A 202 22.63 1.28 2.83
C PHE A 202 23.77 1.99 2.11
N SER A 203 24.21 3.18 2.55
CA SER A 203 25.31 3.91 1.91
C SER A 203 26.59 3.09 1.79
N ASP A 204 26.82 2.22 2.77
CA ASP A 204 28.02 1.37 2.84
C ASP A 204 27.83 0.01 2.12
N LEU A 205 26.57 -0.34 1.74
CA LEU A 205 26.18 -1.56 1.02
C LEU A 205 25.93 -1.27 -0.48
N ASN A 206 26.93 -0.78 -1.18
CA ASN A 206 26.84 -0.45 -2.61
C ASN A 206 26.68 -1.67 -3.54
N ASN A 207 26.85 -2.88 -3.02
CA ASN A 207 26.64 -4.15 -3.69
C ASN A 207 25.21 -4.71 -3.52
N LEU A 208 24.33 -4.03 -2.78
CA LEU A 208 22.94 -4.44 -2.57
C LEU A 208 22.12 -4.15 -3.82
N MET A 209 21.60 -5.22 -4.46
CA MET A 209 20.71 -5.12 -5.62
C MET A 209 19.28 -4.91 -5.17
N ASP A 210 18.73 -3.76 -5.48
CA ASP A 210 17.32 -3.49 -5.29
C ASP A 210 16.49 -4.13 -6.40
N ILE A 211 15.65 -5.08 -6.03
CA ILE A 211 14.75 -5.79 -6.95
C ILE A 211 13.31 -5.30 -6.90
N SER A 212 13.02 -4.22 -6.18
CA SER A 212 11.66 -3.72 -5.99
C SER A 212 10.99 -3.26 -7.29
N LEU A 213 11.76 -2.66 -8.22
CA LEU A 213 11.31 -2.24 -9.54
C LEU A 213 11.85 -3.14 -10.67
N SER A 214 12.26 -4.38 -10.34
CA SER A 214 12.82 -5.31 -11.33
C SER A 214 11.73 -6.03 -12.12
N ASN A 215 11.73 -5.89 -13.44
CA ASN A 215 10.84 -6.65 -14.33
C ASN A 215 10.95 -8.17 -14.12
N ARG A 216 12.13 -8.67 -13.78
CA ARG A 216 12.38 -10.10 -13.57
C ARG A 216 11.73 -10.64 -12.30
N PHE A 217 11.62 -9.82 -11.25
CA PHE A 217 11.16 -10.23 -9.92
C PHE A 217 9.89 -9.49 -9.48
N ALA A 218 9.18 -8.83 -10.41
CA ALA A 218 7.98 -8.06 -10.08
C ALA A 218 6.91 -8.91 -9.39
N ASN A 219 6.73 -10.15 -9.84
CA ASN A 219 5.73 -11.10 -9.36
C ASN A 219 6.27 -12.16 -8.37
N ILE A 220 7.43 -11.92 -7.75
CA ILE A 220 8.00 -12.81 -6.72
C ILE A 220 7.12 -12.84 -5.45
N CYS A 221 6.38 -11.77 -5.19
CA CYS A 221 5.35 -11.63 -4.18
C CYS A 221 4.02 -11.26 -4.83
N GLY A 222 2.90 -11.66 -4.21
CA GLY A 222 1.56 -11.43 -4.77
C GLY A 222 1.10 -12.58 -5.66
N ILE A 223 -0.04 -12.42 -6.31
CA ILE A 223 -0.65 -13.46 -7.17
C ILE A 223 -0.95 -12.83 -8.52
N THR A 224 -0.49 -13.44 -9.61
CA THR A 224 -0.80 -13.01 -10.98
C THR A 224 -2.15 -13.57 -11.43
N GLU A 225 -2.75 -12.98 -12.47
CA GLU A 225 -4.01 -13.47 -13.03
C GLU A 225 -3.87 -14.92 -13.56
N ASN A 226 -2.72 -15.23 -14.18
CA ASN A 226 -2.42 -16.57 -14.66
C ASN A 226 -2.34 -17.60 -13.52
N GLU A 227 -1.72 -17.25 -12.40
CA GLU A 227 -1.65 -18.11 -11.21
C GLU A 227 -3.02 -18.28 -10.58
N LEU A 228 -3.81 -17.22 -10.49
CA LEU A 228 -5.18 -17.24 -9.98
C LEU A 228 -6.04 -18.24 -10.78
N TYR A 229 -6.03 -18.14 -12.09
CA TYR A 229 -6.85 -19.02 -12.93
C TYR A 229 -6.33 -20.45 -12.99
N ARG A 230 -5.02 -20.66 -12.96
CA ARG A 230 -4.44 -22.01 -12.93
C ARG A 230 -4.72 -22.74 -11.61
N ASP A 231 -4.57 -22.06 -10.50
CA ASP A 231 -4.52 -22.70 -9.19
C ASP A 231 -5.85 -22.59 -8.42
N LEU A 232 -6.72 -21.61 -8.73
CA LEU A 232 -7.90 -21.24 -7.93
C LEU A 232 -9.19 -21.13 -8.76
N GLU A 233 -9.24 -21.72 -9.97
CA GLU A 233 -10.40 -21.66 -10.87
C GLU A 233 -11.69 -22.19 -10.24
N GLU A 234 -11.61 -23.36 -9.60
CA GLU A 234 -12.75 -23.98 -8.90
C GLU A 234 -13.27 -23.08 -7.76
N ASP A 235 -12.36 -22.42 -7.05
CA ASP A 235 -12.70 -21.54 -5.94
C ASP A 235 -13.41 -20.26 -6.44
N ILE A 236 -13.03 -19.75 -7.63
CA ILE A 236 -13.73 -18.63 -8.29
C ILE A 236 -15.15 -19.04 -8.64
N ARG A 237 -15.37 -20.25 -9.14
CA ARG A 237 -16.71 -20.78 -9.46
C ARG A 237 -17.58 -20.84 -8.20
N LEU A 238 -17.04 -21.37 -7.09
CA LEU A 238 -17.76 -21.42 -5.82
C LEU A 238 -18.07 -20.02 -5.27
N LEU A 239 -17.14 -19.07 -5.41
CA LEU A 239 -17.36 -17.67 -5.04
C LEU A 239 -18.50 -17.04 -5.87
N ALA A 240 -18.54 -17.31 -7.18
CA ALA A 240 -19.59 -16.85 -8.06
C ALA A 240 -20.96 -17.35 -7.61
N GLU A 241 -21.09 -18.66 -7.36
CA GLU A 241 -22.31 -19.30 -6.87
C GLU A 241 -22.77 -18.70 -5.54
N ALA A 242 -21.85 -18.51 -4.57
CA ALA A 242 -22.15 -17.95 -3.24
C ALA A 242 -22.65 -16.51 -3.29
N ASN A 243 -22.27 -15.74 -4.33
CA ASN A 243 -22.65 -14.33 -4.48
C ASN A 243 -23.74 -14.11 -5.56
N GLY A 244 -24.31 -15.16 -6.13
CA GLY A 244 -25.35 -15.07 -7.16
C GLY A 244 -24.86 -14.43 -8.48
N MET A 245 -23.58 -14.61 -8.80
CA MET A 245 -22.90 -14.09 -9.98
C MET A 245 -22.60 -15.25 -10.95
N ASN A 246 -22.42 -14.92 -12.24
CA ASN A 246 -21.75 -15.85 -13.13
C ASN A 246 -20.22 -15.77 -12.95
N GLU A 247 -19.49 -16.73 -13.49
CA GLU A 247 -18.03 -16.81 -13.33
C GLU A 247 -17.29 -15.60 -13.94
N THR A 248 -17.75 -15.08 -15.07
CA THR A 248 -17.18 -13.89 -15.72
C THR A 248 -17.35 -12.65 -14.83
N GLU A 249 -18.50 -12.48 -14.22
CA GLU A 249 -18.78 -11.39 -13.27
C GLU A 249 -17.90 -11.52 -12.03
N ALA A 250 -17.73 -12.74 -11.49
CA ALA A 250 -16.87 -12.97 -10.33
C ALA A 250 -15.40 -12.65 -10.64
N ARG A 251 -14.88 -13.09 -11.80
CA ARG A 251 -13.52 -12.75 -12.26
C ARG A 251 -13.33 -11.24 -12.41
N GLN A 252 -14.28 -10.56 -13.05
CA GLN A 252 -14.23 -9.11 -13.21
C GLN A 252 -14.28 -8.40 -11.86
N THR A 253 -15.13 -8.84 -10.95
CA THR A 253 -15.23 -8.27 -9.59
C THR A 253 -13.95 -8.49 -8.80
N LEU A 254 -13.35 -9.68 -8.83
CA LEU A 254 -12.05 -9.95 -8.21
C LEU A 254 -10.97 -9.01 -8.74
N LYS A 255 -10.94 -8.81 -10.07
CA LYS A 255 -9.99 -7.92 -10.73
C LYS A 255 -10.16 -6.48 -10.28
N GLU A 256 -11.38 -5.95 -10.29
CA GLU A 256 -11.67 -4.58 -9.86
C GLU A 256 -11.32 -4.33 -8.38
N TRP A 257 -11.54 -5.33 -7.52
CA TRP A 257 -11.36 -5.17 -6.09
C TRP A 257 -9.94 -5.39 -5.62
N TYR A 258 -9.18 -6.34 -6.18
CA TYR A 258 -7.93 -6.82 -5.57
C TYR A 258 -6.72 -6.84 -6.49
N ASP A 259 -6.91 -6.69 -7.80
CA ASP A 259 -5.84 -6.58 -8.79
C ASP A 259 -5.30 -5.15 -8.90
N GLY A 260 -4.44 -4.91 -9.89
CA GLY A 260 -4.00 -3.58 -10.28
C GLY A 260 -2.77 -3.07 -9.56
N TYR A 261 -2.12 -3.86 -8.69
CA TYR A 261 -0.78 -3.54 -8.20
C TYR A 261 0.26 -3.81 -9.28
N HIS A 262 1.08 -2.83 -9.58
CA HIS A 262 2.09 -2.90 -10.62
C HIS A 262 3.43 -2.43 -10.07
N PHE A 263 4.47 -3.27 -10.19
CA PHE A 263 5.75 -3.05 -9.51
C PHE A 263 6.93 -2.80 -10.46
N ALA A 264 6.74 -2.86 -11.78
CA ALA A 264 7.81 -2.61 -12.75
C ALA A 264 7.24 -2.22 -14.12
N GLU A 265 8.06 -1.65 -15.01
CA GLU A 265 7.62 -1.00 -16.25
C GLU A 265 6.87 -1.90 -17.24
N ASN A 266 7.31 -3.16 -17.39
CA ASN A 266 6.85 -4.07 -18.44
C ASN A 266 6.38 -5.41 -17.84
N THR A 267 5.48 -5.35 -16.86
CA THR A 267 4.98 -6.53 -16.14
C THR A 267 3.46 -6.54 -16.13
N GLU A 268 2.87 -7.65 -15.72
CA GLU A 268 1.44 -7.77 -15.47
C GLU A 268 1.05 -7.16 -14.13
N ASP A 269 -0.22 -6.86 -13.96
CA ASP A 269 -0.80 -6.47 -12.69
C ASP A 269 -0.86 -7.66 -11.73
N ILE A 270 -0.87 -7.36 -10.43
CA ILE A 270 -0.74 -8.35 -9.37
C ILE A 270 -1.87 -8.15 -8.35
N TYR A 271 -2.56 -9.23 -8.03
CA TYR A 271 -3.55 -9.28 -6.97
C TYR A 271 -2.90 -9.17 -5.59
N ASN A 272 -3.53 -8.44 -4.69
CA ASN A 272 -3.20 -8.50 -3.27
C ASN A 272 -3.53 -9.89 -2.73
N PRO A 273 -2.53 -10.70 -2.31
CA PRO A 273 -2.78 -12.08 -1.92
C PRO A 273 -3.61 -12.19 -0.64
N PHE A 274 -3.50 -11.22 0.28
CA PHE A 274 -4.24 -11.25 1.54
C PHE A 274 -5.74 -11.07 1.31
N SER A 275 -6.13 -10.05 0.56
CA SER A 275 -7.54 -9.78 0.26
C SER A 275 -8.16 -10.87 -0.61
N LEU A 276 -7.43 -11.30 -1.65
CA LEU A 276 -7.87 -12.37 -2.54
C LEU A 276 -8.14 -13.67 -1.78
N LEU A 277 -7.19 -14.13 -0.95
CA LEU A 277 -7.34 -15.39 -0.21
C LEU A 277 -8.41 -15.31 0.88
N ASN A 278 -8.58 -14.16 1.54
CA ASN A 278 -9.71 -13.95 2.47
C ASN A 278 -11.06 -14.01 1.74
N THR A 279 -11.18 -13.37 0.58
CA THR A 279 -12.41 -13.42 -0.24
C THR A 279 -12.79 -14.84 -0.60
N LEU A 280 -11.81 -15.65 -1.00
CA LEU A 280 -12.03 -17.06 -1.34
C LEU A 280 -12.30 -17.93 -0.09
N ALA A 281 -11.70 -17.61 1.05
CA ALA A 281 -11.94 -18.32 2.31
C ALA A 281 -13.35 -18.07 2.85
N GLU A 282 -13.78 -16.79 2.83
CA GLU A 282 -15.07 -16.35 3.38
C GLU A 282 -16.20 -16.39 2.35
N MET A 283 -15.91 -16.69 1.07
CA MET A 283 -16.83 -16.62 -0.06
C MET A 283 -17.58 -15.27 -0.14
N LYS A 284 -16.89 -14.19 0.23
CA LYS A 284 -17.46 -12.84 0.34
C LYS A 284 -16.46 -11.77 -0.07
N PHE A 285 -16.91 -10.81 -0.89
CA PHE A 285 -16.11 -9.61 -1.20
C PHE A 285 -16.09 -8.65 0.00
N GLY A 286 -14.91 -8.04 0.27
CA GLY A 286 -14.72 -7.12 1.39
C GLY A 286 -13.36 -6.41 1.37
N SER A 287 -13.19 -5.41 2.23
CA SER A 287 -11.96 -4.61 2.33
C SER A 287 -10.99 -5.20 3.37
N TYR A 288 -10.48 -6.39 3.11
CA TYR A 288 -9.67 -7.15 4.07
C TYR A 288 -8.29 -6.55 4.34
N TRP A 289 -7.59 -6.09 3.30
CA TRP A 289 -6.27 -5.50 3.45
C TRP A 289 -6.31 -4.19 4.23
N PHE A 290 -7.30 -3.36 3.91
CA PHE A 290 -7.45 -2.05 4.52
C PHE A 290 -7.78 -2.14 6.02
N GLU A 291 -8.60 -3.11 6.43
CA GLU A 291 -8.96 -3.36 7.82
C GLU A 291 -7.77 -3.77 8.70
N THR A 292 -6.65 -4.23 8.12
CA THR A 292 -5.44 -4.59 8.89
C THR A 292 -4.68 -3.39 9.48
N GLY A 293 -5.18 -2.18 9.27
CA GLY A 293 -4.69 -0.94 9.86
C GLY A 293 -4.03 -0.01 8.87
N THR A 294 -4.60 1.18 8.72
CA THR A 294 -4.00 2.29 8.00
C THR A 294 -3.16 3.11 8.98
N PRO A 295 -1.90 3.41 8.66
CA PRO A 295 -1.08 4.22 9.54
C PRO A 295 -1.64 5.65 9.66
N THR A 296 -2.00 6.08 10.87
CA THR A 296 -2.51 7.44 11.13
C THR A 296 -1.53 8.53 10.70
N PHE A 297 -0.23 8.24 10.77
CA PHE A 297 0.81 9.17 10.32
C PHE A 297 0.70 9.57 8.84
N LEU A 298 0.08 8.72 7.98
CA LEU A 298 -0.14 9.09 6.57
C LEU A 298 -1.10 10.26 6.42
N VAL A 299 -2.15 10.31 7.25
CA VAL A 299 -3.09 11.45 7.23
C VAL A 299 -2.40 12.71 7.70
N GLU A 300 -1.65 12.63 8.81
CA GLU A 300 -0.86 13.75 9.31
C GLU A 300 0.12 14.25 8.26
N LEU A 301 0.76 13.33 7.53
CA LEU A 301 1.69 13.67 6.46
C LEU A 301 0.99 14.39 5.30
N LEU A 302 -0.16 13.89 4.84
CA LEU A 302 -0.97 14.53 3.80
C LEU A 302 -1.43 15.93 4.21
N GLN A 303 -1.85 16.10 5.46
CA GLN A 303 -2.28 17.39 5.99
C GLN A 303 -1.10 18.37 6.14
N ARG A 304 0.04 17.94 6.73
CA ARG A 304 1.24 18.77 6.90
C ARG A 304 1.84 19.19 5.56
N SER A 305 1.90 18.30 4.59
CA SER A 305 2.39 18.60 3.23
C SER A 305 1.39 19.38 2.39
N LYS A 306 0.17 19.61 2.91
CA LYS A 306 -0.95 20.23 2.17
C LYS A 306 -1.19 19.57 0.83
N TYR A 307 -1.14 18.24 0.83
CA TYR A 307 -1.26 17.46 -0.41
C TYR A 307 -2.64 17.65 -1.04
N ASP A 308 -2.65 17.85 -2.35
CA ASP A 308 -3.87 17.88 -3.15
C ASP A 308 -4.31 16.43 -3.43
N LEU A 309 -5.41 15.98 -2.80
CA LEU A 309 -5.90 14.60 -2.91
C LEU A 309 -6.33 14.22 -4.33
N HIS A 310 -6.62 15.20 -5.20
CA HIS A 310 -6.89 14.92 -6.62
C HIS A 310 -5.72 14.22 -7.30
N ARG A 311 -4.49 14.58 -6.92
CA ARG A 311 -3.27 13.98 -7.48
C ARG A 311 -3.13 12.50 -7.17
N LEU A 312 -3.89 11.94 -6.22
CA LEU A 312 -3.94 10.49 -6.00
C LEU A 312 -4.40 9.69 -7.22
N THR A 313 -5.07 10.34 -8.17
CA THR A 313 -5.54 9.69 -9.41
C THR A 313 -4.61 9.90 -10.60
N GLU A 314 -3.71 10.89 -10.56
CA GLU A 314 -2.86 11.31 -11.67
C GLU A 314 -1.51 11.88 -11.15
N GLU A 315 -0.78 11.11 -10.34
CA GLU A 315 0.51 11.54 -9.80
C GLU A 315 1.65 11.09 -10.71
N MET A 316 2.68 11.93 -10.85
CA MET A 316 3.87 11.63 -11.65
C MET A 316 5.11 11.55 -10.76
N ALA A 317 5.95 10.54 -10.98
CA ALA A 317 7.16 10.34 -10.19
C ALA A 317 8.31 9.75 -11.02
N THR A 318 9.54 10.07 -10.66
CA THR A 318 10.74 9.40 -11.20
C THR A 318 11.11 8.20 -10.34
N ALA A 319 11.92 7.26 -10.88
CA ALA A 319 12.43 6.13 -10.10
C ALA A 319 13.19 6.59 -8.85
N ASP A 320 13.98 7.67 -8.98
CA ASP A 320 14.74 8.23 -7.85
C ASP A 320 13.81 8.82 -6.77
N SER A 321 12.74 9.52 -7.18
CA SER A 321 11.77 10.07 -6.23
C SER A 321 10.95 8.98 -5.53
N LEU A 322 10.69 7.86 -6.19
CA LEU A 322 10.02 6.69 -5.58
C LEU A 322 10.95 5.89 -4.65
N GLY A 323 12.25 6.01 -4.86
CA GLY A 323 13.28 5.23 -4.17
C GLY A 323 13.75 5.77 -2.83
N GLY A 324 13.23 6.90 -2.34
CA GLY A 324 13.71 7.49 -1.08
C GLY A 324 12.63 8.20 -0.27
N ILE A 325 12.64 8.01 1.05
CA ILE A 325 11.68 8.62 1.98
C ILE A 325 12.31 9.83 2.72
N ASP A 326 13.50 10.22 2.38
CA ASP A 326 14.27 11.25 3.12
C ASP A 326 13.65 12.66 3.10
N THR A 327 12.66 12.89 2.24
CA THR A 327 11.92 14.17 2.10
C THR A 327 10.45 14.06 2.52
N MET A 328 10.13 13.15 3.44
CA MET A 328 8.74 12.84 3.83
C MET A 328 7.91 14.07 4.21
N GLU A 329 8.51 15.05 4.89
CA GLU A 329 7.78 16.25 5.32
C GLU A 329 7.23 17.10 4.18
N THR A 330 7.81 16.99 3.00
CA THR A 330 7.45 17.81 1.83
C THR A 330 6.76 17.03 0.71
N ASN A 331 6.99 15.71 0.61
CA ASN A 331 6.42 14.87 -0.45
C ASN A 331 5.92 13.52 0.08
N PRO A 332 4.60 13.29 0.19
CA PRO A 332 4.03 12.03 0.67
C PRO A 332 4.04 10.91 -0.39
N VAL A 333 4.29 11.22 -1.67
CA VAL A 333 4.14 10.27 -2.79
C VAL A 333 5.00 9.01 -2.63
N PRO A 334 6.30 9.09 -2.27
CA PRO A 334 7.12 7.88 -2.12
C PRO A 334 6.55 6.91 -1.08
N ILE A 335 6.10 7.43 0.06
CA ILE A 335 5.56 6.56 1.12
C ILE A 335 4.18 6.00 0.77
N LEU A 336 3.33 6.78 0.08
CA LEU A 336 2.04 6.30 -0.42
C LEU A 336 2.23 5.15 -1.42
N TYR A 337 3.20 5.28 -2.34
CA TYR A 337 3.55 4.23 -3.30
C TYR A 337 4.10 2.98 -2.60
N GLN A 338 5.13 3.13 -1.77
CA GLN A 338 5.79 2.01 -1.11
C GLN A 338 4.87 1.29 -0.12
N SER A 339 3.96 2.03 0.53
CA SER A 339 2.95 1.45 1.42
C SER A 339 1.77 0.80 0.69
N GLY A 340 1.65 0.97 -0.64
CA GLY A 340 0.63 0.34 -1.46
C GLY A 340 -0.68 1.11 -1.61
N TYR A 341 -0.70 2.40 -1.24
CA TYR A 341 -1.85 3.27 -1.51
C TYR A 341 -1.82 3.83 -2.93
N LEU A 342 -0.63 3.97 -3.51
CA LEU A 342 -0.42 4.23 -4.94
C LEU A 342 0.30 3.06 -5.59
N THR A 343 0.12 2.92 -6.89
CA THR A 343 0.81 1.94 -7.72
C THR A 343 1.15 2.55 -9.08
N ILE A 344 2.03 1.91 -9.85
CA ILE A 344 2.34 2.30 -11.22
C ILE A 344 1.11 2.01 -12.09
N LYS A 345 0.64 3.00 -12.86
CA LYS A 345 -0.42 2.89 -13.88
C LYS A 345 0.12 3.02 -15.29
N GLY A 346 1.27 3.66 -15.46
CA GLY A 346 1.93 3.84 -16.74
C GLY A 346 3.39 4.24 -16.58
N PHE A 347 4.13 4.18 -17.68
CA PHE A 347 5.52 4.63 -17.75
C PHE A 347 5.77 5.43 -19.02
N ASP A 348 6.15 6.68 -18.86
CA ASP A 348 6.58 7.54 -19.94
C ASP A 348 8.08 7.28 -20.23
N LYS A 349 8.35 6.70 -21.41
CA LYS A 349 9.72 6.34 -21.83
C LYS A 349 10.56 7.56 -22.21
N GLU A 350 9.93 8.65 -22.66
CA GLU A 350 10.64 9.87 -23.07
C GLU A 350 11.17 10.62 -21.85
N PHE A 351 10.32 10.81 -20.83
CA PHE A 351 10.70 11.53 -19.61
C PHE A 351 11.17 10.60 -18.48
N ARG A 352 11.08 9.28 -18.65
CA ARG A 352 11.41 8.26 -17.65
C ARG A 352 10.65 8.47 -16.34
N THR A 353 9.38 8.78 -16.45
CA THR A 353 8.49 9.02 -15.32
C THR A 353 7.39 7.96 -15.24
N TYR A 354 7.06 7.58 -14.02
CA TYR A 354 5.93 6.70 -13.73
C TYR A 354 4.68 7.53 -13.51
N GLU A 355 3.59 7.11 -14.13
CA GLU A 355 2.24 7.55 -13.80
C GLU A 355 1.75 6.71 -12.63
N LEU A 356 1.29 7.34 -11.56
CA LEU A 356 0.83 6.67 -10.36
C LEU A 356 -0.65 6.91 -10.15
N GLY A 357 -1.34 5.93 -9.57
CA GLY A 357 -2.73 6.02 -9.18
C GLY A 357 -3.10 5.01 -8.11
N LEU A 358 -4.32 5.07 -7.63
CA LEU A 358 -4.86 4.08 -6.69
C LEU A 358 -4.89 2.69 -7.36
N PRO A 359 -4.47 1.61 -6.68
CA PRO A 359 -4.35 0.31 -7.32
C PRO A 359 -5.70 -0.27 -7.75
N ASN A 360 -6.68 -0.28 -6.87
CA ASN A 360 -7.95 -0.96 -7.06
C ASN A 360 -9.06 -0.38 -6.17
N LYS A 361 -10.25 -0.94 -6.31
CA LYS A 361 -11.46 -0.48 -5.62
C LYS A 361 -11.38 -0.65 -4.09
N GLU A 362 -10.75 -1.72 -3.60
CA GLU A 362 -10.56 -1.92 -2.15
C GLU A 362 -9.78 -0.74 -1.54
N VAL A 363 -8.64 -0.39 -2.15
CA VAL A 363 -7.79 0.69 -1.66
C VAL A 363 -8.46 2.05 -1.86
N GLU A 364 -9.07 2.28 -3.01
CA GLU A 364 -9.75 3.54 -3.30
C GLU A 364 -10.87 3.81 -2.30
N GLU A 365 -11.76 2.84 -2.09
CA GLU A 365 -12.88 2.96 -1.15
C GLU A 365 -12.39 3.07 0.30
N GLY A 366 -11.49 2.17 0.71
CA GLY A 366 -10.99 2.11 2.08
C GLY A 366 -10.21 3.37 2.46
N PHE A 367 -9.30 3.83 1.59
CA PHE A 367 -8.48 5.02 1.86
C PHE A 367 -9.33 6.30 1.89
N THR A 368 -10.29 6.42 0.97
CA THR A 368 -11.19 7.57 0.92
C THR A 368 -12.10 7.62 2.17
N LYS A 369 -12.64 6.46 2.60
CA LYS A 369 -13.40 6.37 3.87
C LYS A 369 -12.55 6.72 5.09
N PHE A 370 -11.29 6.32 5.10
CA PHE A 370 -10.36 6.62 6.18
C PHE A 370 -9.99 8.11 6.24
N LEU A 371 -9.86 8.76 5.09
CA LEU A 371 -9.58 10.20 5.03
C LEU A 371 -10.76 11.05 5.50
N LEU A 372 -11.99 10.64 5.26
CA LEU A 372 -13.18 11.45 5.50
C LEU A 372 -13.25 12.07 6.92
N PRO A 373 -13.13 11.31 8.04
CA PRO A 373 -13.23 11.87 9.38
C PRO A 373 -12.04 12.79 9.76
N ASN A 374 -10.97 12.79 8.97
CA ASN A 374 -9.81 13.64 9.20
C ASN A 374 -9.85 14.96 8.41
N TYR A 375 -10.75 15.04 7.43
CA TYR A 375 -10.91 16.22 6.57
C TYR A 375 -12.29 16.87 6.73
N ALA A 376 -13.30 16.14 7.22
CA ALA A 376 -14.67 16.61 7.34
C ALA A 376 -15.23 16.36 8.74
N SER A 377 -16.07 17.27 9.22
CA SER A 377 -16.84 17.08 10.45
C SER A 377 -17.98 16.09 10.21
N LEU A 378 -18.03 15.03 11.00
CA LEU A 378 -19.06 14.00 10.88
C LEU A 378 -20.02 14.06 12.05
N SER A 379 -21.28 14.42 11.81
CA SER A 379 -22.32 14.53 12.84
C SER A 379 -22.57 13.20 13.58
N SER A 380 -22.45 12.07 12.86
CA SER A 380 -22.61 10.72 13.43
C SER A 380 -21.32 10.08 13.91
N GLY A 381 -20.15 10.66 13.59
CA GLY A 381 -18.85 10.04 13.81
C GLY A 381 -18.61 8.77 12.96
N ASN A 382 -19.54 8.39 12.08
CA ASN A 382 -19.47 7.18 11.26
C ASN A 382 -19.47 7.50 9.75
N PRO A 383 -18.31 7.40 9.06
CA PRO A 383 -18.20 7.70 7.65
C PRO A 383 -19.17 6.92 6.76
N SER A 384 -19.36 5.63 7.04
CA SER A 384 -20.25 4.78 6.23
C SER A 384 -21.71 5.19 6.35
N PHE A 385 -22.14 5.65 7.53
CA PHE A 385 -23.49 6.16 7.74
C PHE A 385 -23.72 7.46 6.97
N GLU A 386 -22.77 8.40 7.05
CA GLU A 386 -22.86 9.69 6.35
C GLU A 386 -22.93 9.49 4.83
N ILE A 387 -22.07 8.65 4.28
CA ILE A 387 -22.07 8.36 2.84
C ILE A 387 -23.36 7.63 2.41
N SER A 388 -23.80 6.62 3.15
CA SER A 388 -25.03 5.91 2.81
C SER A 388 -26.28 6.81 2.85
N SER A 389 -26.27 7.79 3.75
CA SER A 389 -27.32 8.81 3.81
C SER A 389 -27.26 9.76 2.63
N SER A 390 -26.06 10.26 2.27
CA SER A 390 -25.82 11.08 1.08
C SER A 390 -26.28 10.36 -0.20
N VAL A 391 -25.96 9.07 -0.33
CA VAL A 391 -26.41 8.23 -1.47
C VAL A 391 -27.94 8.16 -1.55
N ARG A 392 -28.63 7.93 -0.41
CA ARG A 392 -30.10 7.88 -0.38
C ARG A 392 -30.72 9.22 -0.74
N GLU A 393 -30.18 10.32 -0.25
CA GLU A 393 -30.63 11.69 -0.54
C GLU A 393 -30.50 12.00 -2.05
N VAL A 394 -29.34 11.73 -2.63
CA VAL A 394 -29.07 11.95 -4.07
C VAL A 394 -29.92 11.04 -4.95
N ARG A 395 -30.07 9.74 -4.61
CA ARG A 395 -30.95 8.82 -5.35
C ARG A 395 -32.44 9.15 -5.23
N GLY A 396 -32.82 9.74 -4.11
CA GLY A 396 -34.19 10.14 -3.80
C GLY A 396 -34.58 11.51 -4.34
N GLY A 397 -33.66 12.30 -4.90
CA GLY A 397 -33.93 13.66 -5.38
C GLY A 397 -34.00 14.70 -4.25
N ASN A 398 -33.58 14.34 -3.03
CA ASN A 398 -33.62 15.25 -1.88
C ASN A 398 -32.35 16.11 -1.80
N ILE A 399 -32.28 17.07 -2.71
CA ILE A 399 -31.09 17.93 -2.88
C ILE A 399 -30.83 18.77 -1.64
N ASP A 400 -31.86 19.34 -1.03
CA ASP A 400 -31.68 20.19 0.15
C ASP A 400 -31.11 19.40 1.33
N ALA A 401 -31.53 18.16 1.54
CA ALA A 401 -30.97 17.31 2.59
C ALA A 401 -29.50 16.99 2.30
N PHE A 402 -29.17 16.64 1.05
CA PHE A 402 -27.80 16.39 0.62
C PHE A 402 -26.91 17.64 0.79
N MET A 403 -27.38 18.81 0.37
CA MET A 403 -26.60 20.05 0.50
C MET A 403 -26.39 20.48 1.95
N ARG A 404 -27.40 20.31 2.84
CA ARG A 404 -27.25 20.54 4.28
C ARG A 404 -26.25 19.58 4.91
N ARG A 405 -26.23 18.33 4.49
CA ARG A 405 -25.23 17.35 4.94
C ARG A 405 -23.84 17.74 4.43
N LEU A 406 -23.71 18.10 3.16
CA LEU A 406 -22.45 18.58 2.61
C LEU A 406 -21.96 19.82 3.37
N GLN A 407 -22.85 20.76 3.69
CA GLN A 407 -22.54 21.94 4.51
C GLN A 407 -22.03 21.54 5.91
N SER A 408 -22.62 20.51 6.54
CA SER A 408 -22.22 20.06 7.87
C SER A 408 -20.79 19.50 7.91
N PHE A 409 -20.27 18.95 6.80
CA PHE A 409 -18.89 18.47 6.73
C PHE A 409 -17.84 19.56 6.91
N PHE A 410 -18.22 20.83 6.73
CA PHE A 410 -17.35 22.00 6.90
C PHE A 410 -17.56 22.73 8.22
N ALA A 411 -18.53 22.31 9.07
CA ALA A 411 -18.97 23.06 10.25
C ALA A 411 -17.87 23.32 11.29
N ASP A 412 -16.93 22.38 11.45
CA ASP A 412 -15.85 22.44 12.45
C ASP A 412 -14.46 22.31 11.79
N THR A 413 -14.23 23.03 10.68
CA THR A 413 -12.93 23.03 10.01
C THR A 413 -11.82 23.48 10.99
N PRO A 414 -10.83 22.60 11.31
CA PRO A 414 -9.74 22.94 12.24
C PRO A 414 -8.99 24.20 11.82
N TYR A 415 -8.63 25.05 12.79
CA TYR A 415 -7.93 26.32 12.53
C TYR A 415 -6.61 26.13 11.78
N GLU A 416 -5.93 25.01 11.99
CA GLU A 416 -4.67 24.66 11.35
C GLU A 416 -4.83 24.43 9.83
N LEU A 417 -6.01 23.92 9.40
CA LEU A 417 -6.37 23.75 7.98
C LEU A 417 -6.85 25.06 7.35
N ALA A 418 -7.19 26.07 8.16
CA ALA A 418 -7.73 27.35 7.71
C ALA A 418 -6.75 28.23 6.91
N ARG A 419 -5.46 27.87 6.81
CA ARG A 419 -4.45 28.61 6.04
C ARG A 419 -4.54 28.40 4.53
N ASP A 420 -5.27 27.37 4.08
CA ASP A 420 -5.50 27.07 2.66
C ASP A 420 -6.91 26.47 2.51
N LEU A 421 -7.92 27.33 2.76
CA LEU A 421 -9.33 26.92 2.79
C LEU A 421 -9.79 26.37 1.44
N GLU A 422 -9.35 26.95 0.33
CA GLU A 422 -9.73 26.50 -1.00
C GLU A 422 -9.33 25.05 -1.21
N ARG A 423 -8.07 24.69 -0.90
CA ARG A 423 -7.59 23.31 -1.02
C ARG A 423 -8.29 22.37 -0.05
N HIS A 424 -8.58 22.84 1.15
CA HIS A 424 -9.35 22.06 2.11
C HIS A 424 -10.73 21.71 1.56
N TYR A 425 -11.46 22.69 1.00
CA TYR A 425 -12.76 22.47 0.38
C TYR A 425 -12.67 21.48 -0.78
N GLN A 426 -11.67 21.65 -1.66
CA GLN A 426 -11.42 20.75 -2.77
C GLN A 426 -11.18 19.31 -2.29
N ASN A 427 -10.35 19.12 -1.26
CA ASN A 427 -10.08 17.80 -0.70
C ASN A 427 -11.33 17.16 -0.09
N VAL A 428 -12.14 17.89 0.68
CA VAL A 428 -13.39 17.36 1.24
C VAL A 428 -14.37 16.96 0.13
N LEU A 429 -14.54 17.82 -0.87
CA LEU A 429 -15.40 17.53 -2.02
C LEU A 429 -14.89 16.28 -2.77
N PHE A 430 -13.58 16.20 -3.02
CA PHE A 430 -12.99 15.02 -3.64
C PHE A 430 -13.33 13.73 -2.87
N ILE A 431 -13.12 13.70 -1.55
CA ILE A 431 -13.42 12.55 -0.70
C ILE A 431 -14.90 12.17 -0.80
N VAL A 432 -15.80 13.12 -0.58
CA VAL A 432 -17.25 12.89 -0.56
C VAL A 432 -17.72 12.34 -1.91
N PHE A 433 -17.27 12.94 -3.00
CA PHE A 433 -17.75 12.54 -4.31
C PHE A 433 -17.10 11.29 -4.86
N LYS A 434 -15.86 11.00 -4.49
CA LYS A 434 -15.27 9.68 -4.71
C LYS A 434 -16.08 8.59 -4.02
N LEU A 435 -16.46 8.79 -2.76
CA LEU A 435 -17.29 7.83 -2.02
C LEU A 435 -18.70 7.69 -2.60
N LEU A 436 -19.31 8.78 -3.04
CA LEU A 436 -20.57 8.73 -3.78
C LEU A 436 -20.42 7.95 -5.10
N GLY A 437 -19.29 8.04 -5.77
CA GLY A 437 -18.97 7.38 -7.02
C GLY A 437 -19.08 5.85 -6.98
N PHE A 438 -18.86 5.22 -5.82
CA PHE A 438 -19.05 3.76 -5.65
C PHE A 438 -20.52 3.33 -5.74
N TYR A 439 -21.45 4.24 -5.48
CA TYR A 439 -22.89 3.96 -5.42
C TYR A 439 -23.70 4.68 -6.50
N THR A 440 -23.09 5.69 -7.15
CA THR A 440 -23.67 6.52 -8.21
C THR A 440 -22.59 6.77 -9.26
N ARG A 441 -22.95 7.31 -10.42
CA ARG A 441 -21.96 7.79 -11.39
C ARG A 441 -21.65 9.24 -11.08
N ALA A 442 -20.60 9.48 -10.30
CA ALA A 442 -20.12 10.82 -9.97
C ALA A 442 -18.83 11.11 -10.75
N GLU A 443 -18.81 12.18 -11.52
CA GLU A 443 -17.64 12.70 -12.21
C GLU A 443 -17.28 14.05 -11.60
N TYR A 444 -16.09 14.17 -11.06
CA TYR A 444 -15.55 15.38 -10.49
C TYR A 444 -14.38 15.85 -11.37
N ARG A 445 -14.44 17.06 -11.88
CA ARG A 445 -13.41 17.65 -12.72
C ARG A 445 -12.95 18.99 -12.14
N THR A 446 -11.64 19.16 -12.02
CA THR A 446 -11.03 20.44 -11.72
C THR A 446 -10.23 20.91 -12.92
N SER A 447 -10.42 22.16 -13.34
CA SER A 447 -9.54 22.82 -14.29
C SER A 447 -9.39 24.29 -13.94
N ASN A 448 -8.16 24.75 -13.71
CA ASN A 448 -7.79 26.16 -13.50
C ASN A 448 -8.70 26.94 -12.52
N GLY A 449 -8.88 26.43 -11.30
CA GLY A 449 -9.68 27.09 -10.25
C GLY A 449 -11.19 26.92 -10.39
N ARG A 450 -11.67 25.93 -11.16
CA ARG A 450 -13.08 25.58 -11.33
C ARG A 450 -13.33 24.20 -10.75
N ILE A 451 -14.42 24.09 -10.01
CA ILE A 451 -14.88 22.83 -9.47
C ILE A 451 -16.21 22.52 -10.14
N ASP A 452 -16.19 21.63 -11.13
CA ASP A 452 -17.38 21.20 -11.84
C ASP A 452 -17.67 19.74 -11.47
N MET A 453 -18.93 19.44 -11.19
CA MET A 453 -19.32 18.11 -10.84
C MET A 453 -20.59 17.68 -11.51
N VAL A 454 -20.62 16.40 -11.90
CA VAL A 454 -21.82 15.74 -12.40
C VAL A 454 -22.06 14.46 -11.60
N VAL A 455 -23.24 14.35 -10.99
CA VAL A 455 -23.69 13.11 -10.33
C VAL A 455 -24.88 12.56 -11.09
N LYS A 456 -24.83 11.27 -11.45
CA LYS A 456 -25.87 10.58 -12.22
C LYS A 456 -26.42 9.41 -11.39
N THR A 457 -27.72 9.40 -11.21
CA THR A 457 -28.46 8.28 -10.62
C THR A 457 -29.40 7.66 -11.66
N ASP A 458 -30.19 6.69 -11.29
CA ASP A 458 -31.18 6.09 -12.20
C ASP A 458 -32.25 7.07 -12.65
N ARG A 459 -32.60 8.07 -11.82
CA ARG A 459 -33.68 9.02 -12.04
C ARG A 459 -33.25 10.48 -12.21
N TYR A 460 -32.06 10.83 -11.71
CA TYR A 460 -31.62 12.22 -11.61
C TYR A 460 -30.21 12.42 -12.16
N ILE A 461 -29.98 13.60 -12.71
CA ILE A 461 -28.65 14.12 -13.07
C ILE A 461 -28.48 15.44 -12.35
N TYR A 462 -27.37 15.60 -11.66
CA TYR A 462 -26.99 16.83 -10.93
C TYR A 462 -25.74 17.41 -11.58
N VAL A 463 -25.82 18.65 -12.04
CA VAL A 463 -24.69 19.43 -12.52
C VAL A 463 -24.42 20.53 -11.52
N MET A 464 -23.25 20.49 -10.86
CA MET A 464 -22.90 21.41 -9.78
C MET A 464 -21.70 22.27 -10.17
N GLU A 465 -21.77 23.55 -9.85
CA GLU A 465 -20.68 24.51 -9.95
C GLU A 465 -20.44 25.14 -8.59
N PHE A 466 -19.17 25.29 -8.20
CA PHE A 466 -18.78 25.82 -6.91
C PHE A 466 -18.02 27.14 -7.06
N LYS A 467 -18.35 28.13 -6.26
CA LYS A 467 -17.65 29.43 -6.16
C LYS A 467 -17.05 29.59 -4.78
N LEU A 468 -15.92 30.27 -4.72
CA LEU A 468 -15.29 30.70 -3.47
C LEU A 468 -15.36 32.22 -3.38
N ASP A 469 -15.95 32.73 -2.29
CA ASP A 469 -16.19 34.17 -2.06
C ASP A 469 -16.91 34.88 -3.24
N GLY A 470 -17.76 34.12 -3.95
CA GLY A 470 -18.64 34.61 -5.02
C GLY A 470 -20.10 34.55 -4.59
N THR A 471 -20.98 34.13 -5.51
CA THR A 471 -22.40 33.87 -5.21
C THR A 471 -22.90 32.59 -5.86
N ALA A 472 -24.00 32.01 -5.31
CA ALA A 472 -24.64 30.83 -5.88
C ALA A 472 -25.27 31.16 -7.26
N GLU A 473 -25.75 32.42 -7.44
CA GLU A 473 -26.28 32.94 -8.72
C GLU A 473 -25.19 32.99 -9.80
N GLU A 474 -23.95 33.37 -9.45
CA GLU A 474 -22.81 33.35 -10.38
C GLU A 474 -22.47 31.94 -10.80
N ALA A 475 -22.54 30.95 -9.89
CA ALA A 475 -22.34 29.55 -10.20
C ALA A 475 -23.40 29.03 -11.18
N ILE A 476 -24.68 29.27 -10.93
CA ILE A 476 -25.79 28.91 -11.85
C ILE A 476 -25.63 29.58 -13.21
N ARG A 477 -25.31 30.88 -13.23
CA ARG A 477 -25.08 31.60 -14.48
C ARG A 477 -23.96 30.94 -15.29
N GLN A 478 -22.87 30.53 -14.65
CA GLN A 478 -21.77 29.86 -15.33
C GLN A 478 -22.20 28.51 -15.92
N ILE A 479 -22.97 27.69 -15.18
CA ILE A 479 -23.52 26.43 -15.71
C ILE A 479 -24.30 26.69 -17.00
N ASN A 480 -25.14 27.73 -17.00
CA ASN A 480 -25.99 28.07 -18.13
C ASN A 480 -25.18 28.65 -19.33
N GLU A 481 -24.29 29.62 -19.09
CA GLU A 481 -23.49 30.27 -20.14
C GLU A 481 -22.49 29.32 -20.80
N LYS A 482 -21.89 28.40 -20.03
CA LYS A 482 -20.95 27.40 -20.53
C LYS A 482 -21.62 26.16 -21.08
N GLY A 483 -22.93 26.01 -20.89
CA GLY A 483 -23.70 24.90 -21.38
C GLY A 483 -23.34 23.55 -20.75
N TYR A 484 -22.92 23.54 -19.48
CA TYR A 484 -22.48 22.29 -18.80
C TYR A 484 -23.60 21.25 -18.71
N ALA A 485 -24.85 21.67 -18.69
CA ALA A 485 -26.03 20.80 -18.70
C ALA A 485 -26.43 20.30 -20.10
N ALA A 486 -25.94 20.92 -21.15
CA ALA A 486 -26.36 20.62 -22.56
C ALA A 486 -26.14 19.14 -22.95
N PRO A 487 -25.05 18.44 -22.56
CA PRO A 487 -24.87 17.03 -22.89
C PRO A 487 -25.96 16.12 -22.32
N PHE A 488 -26.73 16.58 -21.34
CA PHE A 488 -27.77 15.81 -20.65
C PHE A 488 -29.19 16.25 -21.01
N ALA A 489 -29.36 17.24 -21.89
CA ALA A 489 -30.67 17.79 -22.24
C ALA A 489 -31.62 16.78 -22.90
N SER A 490 -31.11 15.73 -23.57
CA SER A 490 -31.89 14.65 -24.16
C SER A 490 -31.97 13.38 -23.29
N ASP A 491 -31.40 13.41 -22.09
CA ASP A 491 -31.48 12.30 -21.14
C ASP A 491 -32.87 12.26 -20.49
N GLY A 492 -33.51 11.13 -20.45
CA GLY A 492 -34.88 11.00 -19.90
C GLY A 492 -35.00 11.17 -18.38
N ARG A 493 -33.88 11.51 -17.67
CA ARG A 493 -33.84 11.73 -16.24
C ARG A 493 -34.07 13.20 -15.91
N THR A 494 -34.53 13.47 -14.68
CA THR A 494 -34.67 14.84 -14.20
C THR A 494 -33.28 15.45 -14.00
N LEU A 495 -33.04 16.63 -14.59
CA LEU A 495 -31.77 17.35 -14.56
C LEU A 495 -31.86 18.52 -13.60
N TYR A 496 -30.98 18.52 -12.59
CA TYR A 496 -30.83 19.64 -11.67
C TYR A 496 -29.48 20.35 -11.90
N LYS A 497 -29.51 21.67 -11.94
CA LYS A 497 -28.36 22.55 -11.91
C LYS A 497 -28.23 23.15 -10.52
N ILE A 498 -27.04 23.06 -9.91
CA ILE A 498 -26.84 23.49 -8.53
C ILE A 498 -25.64 24.43 -8.49
N GLY A 499 -25.90 25.69 -8.19
CA GLY A 499 -24.86 26.67 -7.91
C GLY A 499 -24.58 26.73 -6.42
N VAL A 500 -23.32 26.63 -6.01
CA VAL A 500 -22.90 26.58 -4.60
C VAL A 500 -21.86 27.68 -4.35
N ASN A 501 -22.01 28.45 -3.26
CA ASN A 501 -21.01 29.39 -2.80
C ASN A 501 -20.35 28.93 -1.51
N PHE A 502 -19.01 28.84 -1.53
CA PHE A 502 -18.17 28.74 -0.35
C PHE A 502 -17.73 30.12 0.09
N SER A 503 -17.67 30.37 1.38
CA SER A 503 -17.19 31.63 1.93
C SER A 503 -16.05 31.39 2.94
N ASN A 504 -14.95 32.12 2.72
CA ASN A 504 -13.82 32.13 3.65
C ASN A 504 -14.20 32.74 5.01
N ALA A 505 -15.19 33.65 5.03
CA ALA A 505 -15.65 34.32 6.25
C ALA A 505 -16.34 33.33 7.22
N ILE A 506 -17.19 32.45 6.71
CA ILE A 506 -17.90 31.43 7.51
C ILE A 506 -17.21 30.07 7.49
N ARG A 507 -16.15 29.92 6.69
CA ARG A 507 -15.35 28.69 6.52
C ARG A 507 -16.17 27.47 6.11
N GLY A 508 -17.07 27.65 5.15
CA GLY A 508 -17.95 26.60 4.69
C GLY A 508 -18.87 27.02 3.57
N ILE A 509 -19.88 26.21 3.29
CA ILE A 509 -20.93 26.53 2.31
C ILE A 509 -21.83 27.61 2.89
N GLU A 510 -21.85 28.77 2.24
CA GLU A 510 -22.69 29.90 2.59
C GLU A 510 -24.12 29.70 2.10
N GLY A 511 -24.29 29.21 0.87
CA GLY A 511 -25.61 28.98 0.28
C GLY A 511 -25.54 28.22 -1.05
N TRP A 512 -26.70 27.80 -1.52
CA TRP A 512 -26.85 27.15 -2.81
C TRP A 512 -28.18 27.52 -3.46
N ILE A 513 -28.22 27.41 -4.78
CA ILE A 513 -29.42 27.58 -5.63
C ILE A 513 -29.58 26.33 -6.48
N VAL A 514 -30.82 25.84 -6.57
CA VAL A 514 -31.19 24.69 -7.41
C VAL A 514 -32.15 25.15 -8.50
N GLU A 515 -31.80 24.84 -9.75
CA GLU A 515 -32.68 24.97 -10.93
C GLU A 515 -32.94 23.59 -11.54
N GLU A 516 -34.19 23.33 -11.94
CA GLU A 516 -34.58 22.11 -12.67
C GLU A 516 -34.48 22.32 -14.18
#